data_ed37330dd340cbf79dea393eb7170797
#
_entry.id   ed37330dd340cbf79dea393eb7170797
#
_cell.length_a   1.000
_cell.length_b   1.000
_cell.length_c   1.000
_cell.angle_alpha   90.00
_cell.angle_beta   90.00
_cell.angle_gamma   90.00
#
_symmetry.space_group_name_H-M   'P 1'
#
loop_
_entity.id
_entity.type
_entity.pdbx_description
1 polymer ?
#
loop_
_entity_poly.entity_id
_entity_poly.type
_entity_poly.pdbx_seq_one_letter_code
_entity_poly.pdbx_strand_id
1 'polypeptide(L)'
;MPEEFDVAVIEGAATTAEAIETLKAVRKKASAVIAVGACATTAGIPGMAAGNVEAGAAAVYGEAGAPEACGELVDPAPISAYIDVDFEVLCCPIDTFAFIDVLQRAIYGSNRLPQTATLCGECKHNDRGCFFGRGVLCLGLVTRCGCGARCTSLGRPCNGCAGLSPDANVAAARAVCAESGVSVAAFDEALQMFNYVNPALSEASEE
;
A
#
# COMPACT_ATOMS: atom_id res chain seq x y z
N MET A 1 0.95 -24.73 -13.56
CA MET A 1 1.62 -24.26 -12.34
C MET A 1 2.44 -25.42 -11.78
N PRO A 2 3.71 -25.24 -11.34
CA PRO A 2 4.51 -26.30 -10.70
C PRO A 2 3.80 -26.92 -9.50
N GLU A 3 4.23 -28.11 -9.06
CA GLU A 3 3.65 -28.75 -7.87
C GLU A 3 4.08 -28.03 -6.58
N GLU A 4 5.35 -27.63 -6.51
CA GLU A 4 5.94 -26.87 -5.39
C GLU A 4 6.93 -25.85 -5.93
N PHE A 5 7.18 -24.76 -5.19
CA PHE A 5 8.20 -23.75 -5.46
C PHE A 5 8.61 -23.03 -4.18
N ASP A 6 9.88 -22.59 -4.16
CA ASP A 6 10.46 -22.00 -2.96
C ASP A 6 9.83 -20.63 -2.65
N VAL A 7 9.69 -19.77 -3.66
CA VAL A 7 9.20 -18.40 -3.49
C VAL A 7 8.17 -18.07 -4.56
N ALA A 8 7.01 -17.57 -4.14
CA ALA A 8 6.04 -16.91 -4.99
C ALA A 8 6.18 -15.39 -4.85
N VAL A 9 6.30 -14.71 -5.98
CA VAL A 9 6.30 -13.24 -6.05
C VAL A 9 4.99 -12.81 -6.69
N ILE A 10 4.18 -12.03 -5.96
CA ILE A 10 2.83 -11.67 -6.37
C ILE A 10 2.69 -10.15 -6.40
N GLU A 11 2.28 -9.62 -7.54
CA GLU A 11 1.92 -8.21 -7.73
C GLU A 11 0.42 -8.05 -8.01
N GLY A 12 -0.09 -6.83 -7.83
CA GLY A 12 -1.49 -6.52 -8.06
C GLY A 12 -2.38 -6.76 -6.84
N ALA A 13 -3.52 -6.08 -6.80
CA ALA A 13 -4.58 -6.31 -5.82
C ALA A 13 -5.44 -7.51 -6.26
N ALA A 14 -6.06 -8.19 -5.30
CA ALA A 14 -7.10 -9.16 -5.62
C ALA A 14 -8.38 -8.40 -6.00
N THR A 15 -8.84 -8.57 -7.25
CA THR A 15 -9.98 -7.84 -7.84
C THR A 15 -11.03 -8.75 -8.46
N THR A 16 -10.76 -10.07 -8.52
CA THR A 16 -11.71 -11.06 -9.03
C THR A 16 -11.71 -12.33 -8.18
N ALA A 17 -12.83 -13.07 -8.22
CA ALA A 17 -12.97 -14.34 -7.52
C ALA A 17 -11.92 -15.37 -7.98
N GLU A 18 -11.62 -15.41 -9.29
CA GLU A 18 -10.61 -16.32 -9.85
C GLU A 18 -9.19 -15.96 -9.40
N ALA A 19 -8.89 -14.66 -9.22
CA ALA A 19 -7.61 -14.21 -8.66
C ALA A 19 -7.46 -14.71 -7.22
N ILE A 20 -8.51 -14.64 -6.42
CA ILE A 20 -8.50 -15.12 -5.02
C ILE A 20 -8.24 -16.63 -4.97
N GLU A 21 -8.90 -17.43 -5.81
CA GLU A 21 -8.65 -18.87 -5.87
C GLU A 21 -7.23 -19.19 -6.34
N THR A 22 -6.69 -18.40 -7.28
CA THR A 22 -5.29 -18.51 -7.72
C THR A 22 -4.32 -18.20 -6.56
N LEU A 23 -4.57 -17.16 -5.77
CA LEU A 23 -3.78 -16.81 -4.59
C LEU A 23 -3.75 -17.97 -3.58
N LYS A 24 -4.91 -18.54 -3.26
CA LYS A 24 -5.02 -19.68 -2.36
C LYS A 24 -4.27 -20.93 -2.87
N ALA A 25 -4.34 -21.18 -4.19
CA ALA A 25 -3.62 -22.29 -4.83
C ALA A 25 -2.10 -22.06 -4.81
N VAL A 26 -1.65 -20.83 -5.02
CA VAL A 26 -0.23 -20.43 -4.95
C VAL A 26 0.29 -20.59 -3.51
N ARG A 27 -0.44 -20.09 -2.50
CA ARG A 27 0.00 -20.18 -1.09
C ARG A 27 0.21 -21.62 -0.65
N LYS A 28 -0.62 -22.56 -1.11
CA LYS A 28 -0.50 -23.99 -0.76
C LYS A 28 0.78 -24.64 -1.30
N LYS A 29 1.39 -24.06 -2.32
CA LYS A 29 2.53 -24.63 -3.06
C LYS A 29 3.84 -23.86 -2.81
N ALA A 30 3.76 -22.63 -2.35
CA ALA A 30 4.91 -21.78 -2.08
C ALA A 30 5.43 -21.97 -0.66
N SER A 31 6.73 -22.13 -0.48
CA SER A 31 7.38 -22.10 0.84
C SER A 31 7.34 -20.68 1.43
N ALA A 32 7.52 -19.65 0.58
CA ALA A 32 7.38 -18.25 0.97
C ALA A 32 6.61 -17.45 -0.09
N VAL A 33 5.86 -16.45 0.36
CA VAL A 33 5.11 -15.51 -0.49
C VAL A 33 5.63 -14.09 -0.26
N ILE A 34 5.96 -13.40 -1.36
CA ILE A 34 6.35 -11.99 -1.37
C ILE A 34 5.25 -11.18 -2.06
N ALA A 35 4.61 -10.26 -1.33
CA ALA A 35 3.71 -9.26 -1.91
C ALA A 35 4.52 -8.07 -2.45
N VAL A 36 4.32 -7.69 -3.71
CA VAL A 36 5.13 -6.68 -4.40
C VAL A 36 4.29 -5.49 -4.83
N GLY A 37 4.69 -4.31 -4.35
CA GLY A 37 4.08 -3.04 -4.70
C GLY A 37 2.84 -2.70 -3.89
N ALA A 38 2.43 -1.43 -3.93
CA ALA A 38 1.30 -0.92 -3.17
C ALA A 38 -0.01 -1.68 -3.45
N CYS A 39 -0.24 -2.12 -4.70
CA CYS A 39 -1.47 -2.84 -5.04
C CYS A 39 -1.58 -4.18 -4.29
N ALA A 40 -0.47 -4.95 -4.20
CA ALA A 40 -0.46 -6.22 -3.49
C ALA A 40 -0.50 -6.05 -1.96
N THR A 41 0.13 -4.99 -1.43
CA THR A 41 0.32 -4.80 0.02
C THR A 41 -0.78 -3.99 0.70
N THR A 42 -1.38 -3.00 0.02
CA THR A 42 -2.39 -2.10 0.58
C THR A 42 -3.63 -1.95 -0.29
N ALA A 43 -3.79 -2.77 -1.33
CA ALA A 43 -4.70 -2.60 -2.46
C ALA A 43 -4.43 -1.34 -3.31
N GLY A 44 -3.56 -0.43 -2.90
CA GLY A 44 -3.12 0.74 -3.64
C GLY A 44 -4.27 1.57 -4.24
N ILE A 45 -4.04 2.09 -5.46
CA ILE A 45 -5.06 2.82 -6.23
C ILE A 45 -6.31 1.97 -6.53
N PRO A 46 -6.22 0.68 -6.90
CA PRO A 46 -7.41 -0.16 -7.08
C PRO A 46 -8.33 -0.20 -5.86
N GLY A 47 -7.76 -0.14 -4.65
CA GLY A 47 -8.51 -0.12 -3.40
C GLY A 47 -9.55 1.00 -3.30
N MET A 48 -9.33 2.13 -3.99
CA MET A 48 -10.28 3.26 -4.02
C MET A 48 -11.63 2.91 -4.69
N ALA A 49 -11.70 1.80 -5.43
CA ALA A 49 -12.93 1.32 -6.03
C ALA A 49 -13.76 0.42 -5.08
N ALA A 50 -13.24 0.04 -3.92
CA ALA A 50 -13.95 -0.82 -2.98
C ALA A 50 -15.29 -0.20 -2.54
N GLY A 51 -16.34 -1.02 -2.49
CA GLY A 51 -17.71 -0.59 -2.23
C GLY A 51 -18.42 0.04 -3.44
N ASN A 52 -17.75 0.21 -4.59
CA ASN A 52 -18.31 0.87 -5.77
C ASN A 52 -17.90 0.21 -7.11
N VAL A 53 -17.45 -1.04 -7.08
CA VAL A 53 -16.89 -1.72 -8.26
C VAL A 53 -17.91 -1.87 -9.37
N GLU A 54 -19.12 -2.34 -9.07
CA GLU A 54 -20.18 -2.55 -10.06
C GLU A 54 -20.65 -1.23 -10.69
N ALA A 55 -20.87 -0.21 -9.86
CA ALA A 55 -21.28 1.11 -10.35
C ALA A 55 -20.18 1.76 -11.18
N GLY A 56 -18.91 1.61 -10.80
CA GLY A 56 -17.77 2.05 -11.57
C GLY A 56 -17.65 1.33 -12.92
N ALA A 57 -17.86 0.01 -12.95
CA ALA A 57 -17.90 -0.76 -14.18
C ALA A 57 -19.06 -0.32 -15.10
N ALA A 58 -20.26 -0.12 -14.54
CA ALA A 58 -21.40 0.35 -15.29
C ALA A 58 -21.19 1.76 -15.87
N ALA A 59 -20.52 2.64 -15.15
CA ALA A 59 -20.18 3.99 -15.63
C ALA A 59 -19.25 3.97 -16.85
N VAL A 60 -18.35 2.96 -16.96
CA VAL A 60 -17.40 2.83 -18.07
C VAL A 60 -17.95 2.00 -19.22
N TYR A 61 -18.60 0.88 -18.92
CA TYR A 61 -19.04 -0.11 -19.92
C TYR A 61 -20.56 -0.06 -20.21
N GLY A 62 -21.30 0.84 -19.55
CA GLY A 62 -22.75 0.95 -19.66
C GLY A 62 -23.51 -0.15 -18.92
N GLU A 63 -24.78 -0.35 -19.24
CA GLU A 63 -25.66 -1.33 -18.56
C GLU A 63 -25.17 -2.78 -18.66
N ALA A 64 -24.33 -3.10 -19.63
CA ALA A 64 -23.73 -4.43 -19.77
C ALA A 64 -22.72 -4.76 -18.66
N GLY A 65 -22.25 -3.73 -17.90
CA GLY A 65 -21.23 -3.91 -16.88
C GLY A 65 -19.85 -4.30 -17.44
N ALA A 66 -18.99 -4.82 -16.59
CA ALA A 66 -17.67 -5.28 -17.02
C ALA A 66 -17.76 -6.44 -18.03
N PRO A 67 -16.84 -6.50 -19.02
CA PRO A 67 -16.79 -7.62 -19.94
C PRO A 67 -16.64 -8.97 -19.21
N GLU A 68 -17.32 -10.03 -19.68
CA GLU A 68 -17.25 -11.38 -19.10
C GLU A 68 -15.82 -11.88 -18.96
N ALA A 69 -14.94 -11.49 -19.89
CA ALA A 69 -13.51 -11.83 -19.85
C ALA A 69 -12.75 -11.29 -18.64
N CYS A 70 -13.31 -10.31 -17.90
CA CYS A 70 -12.72 -9.79 -16.68
C CYS A 70 -12.91 -10.71 -15.46
N GLY A 71 -13.77 -11.74 -15.58
CA GLY A 71 -14.16 -12.62 -14.49
C GLY A 71 -15.16 -11.98 -13.53
N GLU A 72 -15.47 -12.69 -12.44
CA GLU A 72 -16.36 -12.20 -11.39
C GLU A 72 -15.63 -11.13 -10.54
N LEU A 73 -16.09 -9.88 -10.63
CA LEU A 73 -15.49 -8.76 -9.91
C LEU A 73 -15.78 -8.85 -8.40
N VAL A 74 -14.78 -8.51 -7.61
CA VAL A 74 -14.89 -8.35 -6.16
C VAL A 74 -14.28 -7.01 -5.76
N ASP A 75 -14.58 -6.54 -4.55
CA ASP A 75 -13.92 -5.35 -4.00
C ASP A 75 -12.41 -5.55 -3.95
N PRO A 76 -11.63 -4.60 -4.49
CA PRO A 76 -10.18 -4.68 -4.47
C PRO A 76 -9.64 -4.76 -3.04
N ALA A 77 -8.80 -5.76 -2.80
CA ALA A 77 -8.18 -5.96 -1.49
C ALA A 77 -6.68 -6.31 -1.64
N PRO A 78 -5.86 -6.06 -0.61
CA PRO A 78 -4.50 -6.56 -0.56
C PRO A 78 -4.51 -8.09 -0.55
N ILE A 79 -3.45 -8.72 -1.06
CA ILE A 79 -3.39 -10.19 -1.10
C ILE A 79 -3.40 -10.82 0.29
N SER A 80 -2.92 -10.10 1.30
CA SER A 80 -2.95 -10.51 2.71
C SER A 80 -4.35 -10.68 3.30
N ALA A 81 -5.39 -10.14 2.64
CA ALA A 81 -6.78 -10.40 3.02
C ALA A 81 -7.23 -11.85 2.76
N TYR A 82 -6.51 -12.58 1.91
CA TYR A 82 -6.90 -13.92 1.46
C TYR A 82 -5.87 -15.02 1.75
N ILE A 83 -4.60 -14.65 1.90
CA ILE A 83 -3.49 -15.59 2.14
C ILE A 83 -2.45 -14.98 3.08
N ASP A 84 -1.72 -15.85 3.79
CA ASP A 84 -0.56 -15.41 4.56
C ASP A 84 0.57 -14.93 3.65
N VAL A 85 1.11 -13.76 3.93
CA VAL A 85 2.23 -13.13 3.23
C VAL A 85 3.44 -13.11 4.16
N ASP A 86 4.56 -13.68 3.69
CA ASP A 86 5.77 -13.79 4.50
C ASP A 86 6.64 -12.53 4.41
N PHE A 87 6.62 -11.86 3.23
CA PHE A 87 7.43 -10.67 2.97
C PHE A 87 6.67 -9.67 2.11
N GLU A 88 7.00 -8.39 2.29
CA GLU A 88 6.43 -7.28 1.52
C GLU A 88 7.52 -6.41 0.90
N VAL A 89 7.32 -6.03 -0.37
CA VAL A 89 8.07 -4.97 -1.04
C VAL A 89 7.11 -3.81 -1.28
N LEU A 90 7.24 -2.75 -0.50
CA LEU A 90 6.31 -1.63 -0.49
C LEU A 90 6.55 -0.66 -1.65
N CYS A 91 5.69 0.34 -1.76
CA CYS A 91 5.77 1.50 -2.65
C CYS A 91 5.21 1.30 -4.07
N CYS A 92 5.00 2.44 -4.75
CA CYS A 92 4.55 2.52 -6.14
C CYS A 92 5.28 3.67 -6.85
N PRO A 93 6.24 3.35 -7.75
CA PRO A 93 6.80 2.03 -8.04
C PRO A 93 7.70 1.52 -6.92
N ILE A 94 7.97 0.22 -6.93
CA ILE A 94 8.91 -0.41 -6.00
C ILE A 94 10.36 0.03 -6.31
N ASP A 95 11.23 -0.18 -5.33
CA ASP A 95 12.67 -0.04 -5.51
C ASP A 95 13.30 -1.40 -5.84
N THR A 96 14.14 -1.44 -6.89
CA THR A 96 14.80 -2.68 -7.32
C THR A 96 15.70 -3.27 -6.24
N PHE A 97 16.44 -2.44 -5.50
CA PHE A 97 17.32 -2.93 -4.44
C PHE A 97 16.53 -3.44 -3.24
N ALA A 98 15.41 -2.77 -2.90
CA ALA A 98 14.50 -3.26 -1.88
C ALA A 98 13.90 -4.64 -2.26
N PHE A 99 13.53 -4.84 -3.52
CA PHE A 99 13.08 -6.14 -4.01
C PHE A 99 14.15 -7.22 -3.89
N ILE A 100 15.39 -6.92 -4.31
CA ILE A 100 16.53 -7.86 -4.21
C ILE A 100 16.82 -8.23 -2.75
N ASP A 101 16.82 -7.25 -1.84
CA ASP A 101 17.03 -7.51 -0.39
C ASP A 101 15.94 -8.45 0.16
N VAL A 102 14.68 -8.18 -0.16
CA VAL A 102 13.56 -9.00 0.29
C VAL A 102 13.61 -10.41 -0.31
N LEU A 103 13.92 -10.55 -1.60
CA LEU A 103 14.06 -11.85 -2.27
C LEU A 103 15.19 -12.68 -1.65
N GLN A 104 16.35 -12.07 -1.38
CA GLN A 104 17.45 -12.75 -0.69
C GLN A 104 17.04 -13.22 0.70
N ARG A 105 16.31 -12.39 1.45
CA ARG A 105 15.81 -12.75 2.77
C ARG A 105 14.80 -13.91 2.71
N ALA A 106 13.97 -13.96 1.69
CA ALA A 106 13.03 -15.06 1.49
C ALA A 106 13.75 -16.38 1.14
N ILE A 107 14.79 -16.32 0.31
CA ILE A 107 15.54 -17.52 -0.13
C ILE A 107 16.43 -18.08 0.98
N TYR A 108 17.16 -17.20 1.69
CA TYR A 108 18.17 -17.63 2.67
C TYR A 108 17.61 -17.74 4.11
N GLY A 109 16.36 -17.37 4.31
CA GLY A 109 15.77 -17.22 5.62
C GLY A 109 16.28 -15.99 6.37
N SER A 110 15.38 -15.22 6.95
CA SER A 110 15.77 -14.04 7.73
C SER A 110 14.74 -13.79 8.83
N ASN A 111 15.24 -13.56 10.04
CA ASN A 111 14.46 -13.13 11.19
C ASN A 111 14.46 -11.61 11.38
N ARG A 112 14.95 -10.83 10.39
CA ARG A 112 14.89 -9.37 10.44
C ARG A 112 13.43 -8.90 10.38
N LEU A 113 12.99 -8.22 11.42
CA LEU A 113 11.65 -7.65 11.47
C LEU A 113 11.48 -6.51 10.46
N PRO A 114 10.27 -6.35 9.90
CA PRO A 114 9.94 -5.19 9.08
C PRO A 114 10.08 -3.90 9.89
N GLN A 115 10.42 -2.81 9.23
CA GLN A 115 10.45 -1.50 9.87
C GLN A 115 9.01 -1.00 10.05
N THR A 116 8.72 -0.48 11.26
CA THR A 116 7.40 0.06 11.62
C THR A 116 7.37 1.59 11.67
N ALA A 117 8.54 2.24 11.76
CA ALA A 117 8.65 3.69 11.85
C ALA A 117 8.01 4.42 10.67
N THR A 118 7.67 5.69 10.88
CA THR A 118 7.19 6.56 9.80
C THR A 118 8.34 7.09 8.94
N LEU A 119 8.03 7.47 7.71
CA LEU A 119 9.00 7.98 6.72
C LEU A 119 9.79 9.19 7.22
N CYS A 120 9.25 9.98 8.13
CA CYS A 120 9.94 11.14 8.72
C CYS A 120 11.29 10.75 9.34
N GLY A 121 11.45 9.52 9.86
CA GLY A 121 12.72 9.01 10.37
C GLY A 121 13.82 9.00 9.30
N GLU A 122 13.52 8.55 8.09
CA GLU A 122 14.43 8.55 6.94
C GLU A 122 14.58 9.96 6.34
N CYS A 123 13.47 10.72 6.26
CA CYS A 123 13.44 12.04 5.66
C CYS A 123 14.33 13.07 6.36
N LYS A 124 14.58 12.92 7.67
CA LYS A 124 15.47 13.80 8.43
C LYS A 124 16.91 13.86 7.90
N HIS A 125 17.32 12.91 7.09
CA HIS A 125 18.66 12.87 6.50
C HIS A 125 18.80 13.70 5.21
N ASN A 126 17.73 14.35 4.73
CA ASN A 126 17.81 15.19 3.53
C ASN A 126 17.99 16.67 3.88
N ASP A 127 18.66 17.43 2.99
CA ASP A 127 18.99 18.84 3.18
C ASP A 127 17.88 19.82 2.74
N ARG A 128 16.73 19.32 2.27
CA ARG A 128 15.69 20.14 1.64
C ARG A 128 14.69 20.75 2.62
N GLY A 129 14.80 20.40 3.89
CA GLY A 129 13.89 20.82 4.94
C GLY A 129 12.49 20.19 4.84
N CYS A 130 11.69 20.42 5.89
CA CYS A 130 10.36 19.83 5.99
C CYS A 130 9.34 20.56 5.12
N PHE A 131 8.45 19.83 4.46
CA PHE A 131 7.36 20.36 3.65
C PHE A 131 6.34 21.15 4.48
N PHE A 132 6.04 20.69 5.70
CA PHE A 132 5.15 21.41 6.61
C PHE A 132 5.65 22.81 6.96
N GLY A 133 6.96 23.00 7.11
CA GLY A 133 7.55 24.33 7.30
C GLY A 133 7.34 25.29 6.12
N ARG A 134 6.83 24.79 4.99
CA ARG A 134 6.48 25.55 3.78
C ARG A 134 4.97 25.54 3.50
N GLY A 135 4.15 25.05 4.42
CA GLY A 135 2.70 24.92 4.23
C GLY A 135 2.29 23.89 3.15
N VAL A 136 3.14 22.90 2.89
CA VAL A 136 2.89 21.89 1.84
C VAL A 136 2.56 20.55 2.50
N LEU A 137 1.44 19.95 2.09
CA LEU A 137 1.00 18.63 2.53
C LEU A 137 2.05 17.55 2.21
N CYS A 138 2.36 16.70 3.19
CA CYS A 138 3.26 15.58 3.04
C CYS A 138 2.79 14.42 3.94
N LEU A 139 2.50 13.25 3.38
CA LEU A 139 2.03 12.09 4.12
C LEU A 139 3.14 11.32 4.86
N GLY A 140 4.38 11.82 4.86
CA GLY A 140 5.51 11.16 5.55
C GLY A 140 5.32 10.95 7.05
N LEU A 141 4.47 11.76 7.71
CA LEU A 141 4.13 11.63 9.14
C LEU A 141 3.48 10.29 9.49
N VAL A 142 2.75 9.70 8.54
CA VAL A 142 1.94 8.50 8.74
C VAL A 142 2.34 7.36 7.82
N THR A 143 3.13 7.63 6.78
CA THR A 143 3.57 6.63 5.82
C THR A 143 4.70 5.78 6.38
N ARG A 144 4.62 4.47 6.17
CA ARG A 144 5.66 3.50 6.55
C ARG A 144 6.99 3.82 5.87
N CYS A 145 8.09 3.75 6.60
CA CYS A 145 9.45 3.92 6.08
C CYS A 145 9.93 2.70 5.26
N GLY A 146 11.13 2.77 4.71
CA GLY A 146 11.77 1.70 3.95
C GLY A 146 12.10 2.08 2.50
N CYS A 147 11.62 3.23 2.00
CA CYS A 147 11.91 3.70 0.65
C CYS A 147 13.11 4.68 0.57
N GLY A 148 13.81 4.92 1.70
CA GLY A 148 14.92 5.87 1.78
C GLY A 148 14.48 7.33 1.56
N ALA A 149 13.20 7.66 1.81
CA ALA A 149 12.65 9.00 1.64
C ALA A 149 12.94 9.62 0.23
N ARG A 150 12.94 8.79 -0.81
CA ARG A 150 13.34 9.17 -2.18
C ARG A 150 12.59 10.42 -2.69
N CYS A 151 11.27 10.48 -2.53
CA CYS A 151 10.48 11.62 -3.01
C CYS A 151 10.90 12.90 -2.32
N THR A 152 11.01 12.91 -1.00
CA THR A 152 11.36 14.09 -0.22
C THR A 152 12.79 14.55 -0.49
N SER A 153 13.73 13.63 -0.68
CA SER A 153 15.11 13.93 -1.08
C SER A 153 15.20 14.56 -2.47
N LEU A 154 14.25 14.25 -3.36
CA LEU A 154 14.13 14.85 -4.68
C LEU A 154 13.28 16.15 -4.69
N GLY A 155 12.83 16.62 -3.53
CA GLY A 155 12.06 17.85 -3.41
C GLY A 155 10.57 17.70 -3.70
N ARG A 156 10.01 16.49 -3.57
CA ARG A 156 8.58 16.21 -3.68
C ARG A 156 8.02 15.70 -2.36
N PRO A 157 6.82 16.12 -1.94
CA PRO A 157 6.19 15.59 -0.74
C PRO A 157 5.90 14.10 -0.88
N CYS A 158 5.80 13.39 0.23
CA CYS A 158 5.36 12.01 0.27
C CYS A 158 3.85 11.94 -0.01
N ASN A 159 3.44 11.00 -0.86
CA ASN A 159 2.04 10.72 -1.21
C ASN A 159 1.49 9.42 -0.61
N GLY A 160 2.23 8.78 0.31
CA GLY A 160 1.70 7.65 1.07
C GLY A 160 1.85 6.27 0.43
N CYS A 161 2.60 6.12 -0.66
CA CYS A 161 2.61 4.89 -1.46
C CYS A 161 3.15 3.62 -0.77
N ALA A 162 3.77 3.74 0.40
CA ALA A 162 4.19 2.60 1.23
C ALA A 162 3.10 2.14 2.22
N GLY A 163 1.94 2.78 2.18
CA GLY A 163 0.85 2.51 3.11
C GLY A 163 1.05 3.13 4.49
N LEU A 164 0.06 2.94 5.36
CA LEU A 164 0.08 3.44 6.72
C LEU A 164 1.12 2.68 7.56
N SER A 165 1.93 3.43 8.30
CA SER A 165 2.84 2.83 9.27
C SER A 165 2.06 2.24 10.45
N PRO A 166 2.44 1.06 10.99
CA PRO A 166 1.87 0.56 12.24
C PRO A 166 2.05 1.51 13.42
N ASP A 167 3.09 2.36 13.41
CA ASP A 167 3.37 3.35 14.45
C ASP A 167 2.76 4.73 14.13
N ALA A 168 1.91 4.84 13.09
CA ALA A 168 1.33 6.12 12.70
C ALA A 168 0.31 6.61 13.74
N ASN A 169 0.45 7.89 14.10
CA ASN A 169 -0.57 8.61 14.86
C ASN A 169 -1.28 9.60 13.92
N VAL A 170 -2.40 9.18 13.35
CA VAL A 170 -3.17 9.96 12.38
C VAL A 170 -3.76 11.22 13.03
N ALA A 171 -4.20 11.14 14.29
CA ALA A 171 -4.75 12.30 15.01
C ALA A 171 -3.68 13.37 15.23
N ALA A 172 -2.47 12.98 15.65
CA ALA A 172 -1.34 13.92 15.77
C ALA A 172 -0.94 14.50 14.41
N ALA A 173 -1.00 13.71 13.34
CA ALA A 173 -0.70 14.20 11.99
C ALA A 173 -1.71 15.25 11.52
N ARG A 174 -3.01 15.08 11.81
CA ARG A 174 -4.05 16.11 11.56
C ARG A 174 -3.77 17.40 12.32
N ALA A 175 -3.35 17.30 13.60
CA ALA A 175 -2.97 18.48 14.40
C ALA A 175 -1.79 19.23 13.78
N VAL A 176 -0.74 18.51 13.35
CA VAL A 176 0.42 19.11 12.65
C VAL A 176 -0.01 19.78 11.34
N CYS A 177 -0.93 19.21 10.58
CA CYS A 177 -1.49 19.84 9.38
C CYS A 177 -2.12 21.19 9.74
N ALA A 178 -3.03 21.22 10.72
CA ALA A 178 -3.71 22.43 11.15
C ALA A 178 -2.73 23.51 11.63
N GLU A 179 -1.76 23.16 12.46
CA GLU A 179 -0.73 24.08 12.98
C GLU A 179 0.17 24.64 11.86
N SER A 180 0.39 23.86 10.80
CA SER A 180 1.23 24.26 9.66
C SER A 180 0.45 24.99 8.56
N GLY A 181 -0.85 25.25 8.74
CA GLY A 181 -1.70 25.88 7.74
C GLY A 181 -2.02 24.96 6.54
N VAL A 182 -1.85 23.66 6.71
CA VAL A 182 -2.22 22.64 5.70
C VAL A 182 -3.65 22.17 5.95
N SER A 183 -4.45 22.05 4.91
CA SER A 183 -5.84 21.58 5.02
C SER A 183 -5.90 20.15 5.56
N VAL A 184 -6.61 19.95 6.69
CA VAL A 184 -6.87 18.63 7.26
C VAL A 184 -7.72 17.78 6.31
N ALA A 185 -8.72 18.38 5.65
CA ALA A 185 -9.52 17.66 4.66
C ALA A 185 -8.70 17.17 3.47
N ALA A 186 -7.74 17.98 2.99
CA ALA A 186 -6.82 17.55 1.94
C ALA A 186 -5.86 16.43 2.41
N PHE A 187 -5.49 16.44 3.70
CA PHE A 187 -4.71 15.35 4.29
C PHE A 187 -5.51 14.05 4.31
N ASP A 188 -6.76 14.10 4.77
CA ASP A 188 -7.65 12.92 4.86
C ASP A 188 -7.96 12.35 3.48
N GLU A 189 -8.22 13.20 2.49
CA GLU A 189 -8.40 12.79 1.09
C GLU A 189 -7.14 12.13 0.51
N ALA A 190 -5.97 12.77 0.68
CA ALA A 190 -4.71 12.24 0.16
C ALA A 190 -4.32 10.91 0.81
N LEU A 191 -4.66 10.71 2.09
CA LEU A 191 -4.36 9.49 2.83
C LEU A 191 -5.10 8.28 2.25
N GLN A 192 -6.28 8.47 1.68
CA GLN A 192 -7.09 7.39 1.11
C GLN A 192 -6.45 6.76 -0.13
N MET A 193 -5.66 7.50 -0.91
CA MET A 193 -5.12 7.03 -2.20
C MET A 193 -4.44 5.64 -2.12
N PHE A 194 -3.72 5.36 -1.04
CA PHE A 194 -3.03 4.08 -0.83
C PHE A 194 -3.51 3.32 0.40
N ASN A 195 -4.54 3.81 1.09
CA ASN A 195 -5.01 3.24 2.35
C ASN A 195 -6.54 3.12 2.42
N TYR A 196 -7.27 3.24 1.31
CA TYR A 196 -8.73 3.28 1.28
C TYR A 196 -9.37 2.09 2.02
N VAL A 197 -8.83 0.89 1.83
CA VAL A 197 -9.32 -0.34 2.46
C VAL A 197 -8.60 -0.67 3.78
N ASN A 198 -7.81 0.26 4.34
CA ASN A 198 -7.09 0.01 5.58
C ASN A 198 -8.04 0.11 6.79
N PRO A 199 -8.25 -0.97 7.57
CA PRO A 199 -9.18 -0.96 8.71
C PRO A 199 -8.90 0.14 9.74
N ALA A 200 -7.63 0.48 9.95
CA ALA A 200 -7.24 1.52 10.91
C ALA A 200 -7.75 2.93 10.54
N LEU A 201 -8.16 3.16 9.29
CA LEU A 201 -8.75 4.44 8.88
C LEU A 201 -10.27 4.45 8.98
N SER A 202 -10.95 3.31 8.87
CA SER A 202 -12.40 3.22 9.05
C SER A 202 -12.80 3.44 10.51
N GLU A 203 -12.02 2.95 11.46
CA GLU A 203 -12.24 3.15 12.89
C GLU A 203 -12.02 4.60 13.34
N ALA A 204 -11.09 5.32 12.70
CA ALA A 204 -10.78 6.73 13.02
C ALA A 204 -11.82 7.74 12.50
N SER A 205 -12.82 7.32 11.74
CA SER A 205 -13.91 8.17 11.22
C SER A 205 -15.17 8.12 12.09
N GLU A 206 -15.21 7.27 13.12
CA GLU A 206 -16.36 7.13 14.03
C GLU A 206 -16.16 7.84 15.40
N GLU A 207 -15.00 8.45 15.66
CA GLU A 207 -14.70 9.28 16.83
C GLU A 207 -14.72 10.78 16.47
#